data_32befa5e85f18da8c27326ed142bf6be
#
_entry.id   32befa5e85f18da8c27326ed142bf6be
#
_cell.length_a   1.000
_cell.length_b   1.000
_cell.length_c   1.000
_cell.angle_alpha   90.00
_cell.angle_beta   90.00
_cell.angle_gamma   90.00
#
_symmetry.space_group_name_H-M   'P 1'
#
loop_
_entity.id
_entity.type
_entity.pdbx_description
1 polymer ?
#
loop_
_entity_poly.entity_id
_entity_poly.type
_entity_poly.pdbx_seq_one_letter_code
_entity_poly.pdbx_strand_id
1 'polypeptide(L)' 'MKIIVAVTGASGAIYARQCLERLLQCNDVEQIALIMSRRGEEVAHYEGIDFPCDPRIIRYSVD' A
#
# COMPACT_ATOMS: atom_id res chain seq x y z
N MET A 1 -11.68 10.42 -6.46
CA MET A 1 -10.23 10.42 -6.77
C MET A 1 -9.68 9.01 -6.67
N LYS A 2 -8.95 8.59 -7.67
CA LYS A 2 -8.28 7.27 -7.68
C LYS A 2 -6.79 7.50 -7.54
N ILE A 3 -6.16 6.75 -6.64
CA ILE A 3 -4.75 6.95 -6.30
C ILE A 3 -3.99 5.64 -6.45
N ILE A 4 -2.76 5.74 -6.91
CA ILE A 4 -1.85 4.60 -7.01
C ILE A 4 -0.75 4.75 -5.97
N VAL A 5 -0.56 3.72 -5.16
CA VAL A 5 0.54 3.66 -4.20
C VAL A 5 1.43 2.48 -4.58
N ALA A 6 2.69 2.74 -4.87
CA ALA A 6 3.63 1.70 -5.28
C ALA A 6 4.65 1.46 -4.18
N VAL A 7 4.88 0.20 -3.85
CA VAL A 7 5.88 -0.22 -2.86
C VAL A 7 6.94 -1.04 -3.59
N THR A 8 8.11 -0.45 -3.80
CA THR A 8 9.13 -1.05 -4.65
C THR A 8 10.49 -1.27 -3.97
N GLY A 9 10.65 -0.90 -2.73
CA GLY A 9 11.97 -0.95 -2.12
C GLY A 9 11.96 -1.43 -0.68
N ALA A 10 13.15 -1.52 -0.13
CA ALA A 10 13.36 -2.11 1.19
C ALA A 10 12.81 -1.26 2.33
N SER A 11 12.68 0.05 2.17
CA SER A 11 12.20 0.93 3.24
C SER A 11 10.83 1.54 2.94
N GLY A 12 10.21 1.19 1.82
CA GLY A 12 8.97 1.82 1.39
C GLY A 12 7.72 1.34 2.10
N ALA A 13 7.76 0.15 2.69
CA ALA A 13 6.55 -0.49 3.22
C ALA A 13 5.93 0.30 4.38
N ILE A 14 6.74 0.78 5.31
CA ILE A 14 6.21 1.51 6.46
C ILE A 14 5.64 2.86 6.03
N TYR A 15 6.30 3.52 5.08
CA TYR A 15 5.80 4.79 4.56
C TYR A 15 4.52 4.59 3.77
N ALA A 16 4.44 3.51 3.00
CA ALA A 16 3.24 3.18 2.25
C ALA A 16 2.06 2.93 3.19
N ARG A 17 2.30 2.23 4.30
CA ARG A 17 1.25 2.00 5.29
C ARG A 17 0.73 3.31 5.86
N GLN A 18 1.64 4.21 6.24
CA GLN A 18 1.25 5.51 6.76
C GLN A 18 0.48 6.33 5.73
N CYS A 19 0.92 6.28 4.48
CA CYS A 19 0.24 6.96 3.38
C CYS A 19 -1.18 6.42 3.19
N LEU A 20 -1.34 5.09 3.19
CA LEU A 20 -2.64 4.46 3.05
C LEU A 20 -3.57 4.86 4.20
N GLU A 21 -3.07 4.85 5.42
CA GLU A 21 -3.89 5.23 6.58
C GLU A 21 -4.41 6.66 6.44
N ARG A 22 -3.58 7.57 5.96
CA ARG A 22 -3.99 8.95 5.74
C ARG A 22 -4.99 9.08 4.59
N LEU A 23 -4.75 8.36 3.51
CA LEU A 23 -5.65 8.39 2.35
C LEU A 23 -7.03 7.86 2.69
N LEU A 24 -7.10 6.85 3.55
CA LEU A 24 -8.38 6.28 3.96
C LEU A 24 -9.23 7.25 4.78
N GLN A 25 -8.62 8.27 5.37
CA GLN A 25 -9.33 9.31 6.10
C GLN A 25 -9.92 10.38 5.18
N CYS A 26 -9.54 10.37 3.90
CA CYS A 26 -10.03 11.35 2.94
C CYS A 26 -11.29 10.83 2.26
N ASN A 27 -12.39 11.56 2.37
CA ASN A 27 -13.66 11.15 1.76
C ASN A 27 -13.63 11.22 0.24
N ASP A 28 -12.72 12.00 -0.33
CA ASP A 28 -12.61 12.15 -1.78
C ASP A 28 -11.91 10.97 -2.45
N VAL A 29 -11.26 10.11 -1.67
CA VAL A 29 -10.56 8.96 -2.22
C VAL A 29 -11.54 7.81 -2.40
N GLU A 30 -11.80 7.46 -3.65
CA GLU A 30 -12.74 6.41 -4.01
C GLU A 30 -12.07 5.05 -4.13
N GLN A 31 -10.83 5.03 -4.62
CA GLN A 31 -10.14 3.80 -4.88
C GLN A 31 -8.63 4.01 -4.78
N ILE A 32 -7.95 3.03 -4.19
CA ILE A 32 -6.50 3.04 -4.06
C ILE A 32 -5.97 1.75 -4.68
N ALA A 33 -5.11 1.87 -5.68
CA ALA A 33 -4.40 0.73 -6.25
C ALA A 33 -3.07 0.60 -5.51
N LEU A 34 -2.92 -0.45 -4.71
CA LEU A 34 -1.69 -0.73 -3.99
C LEU A 34 -0.88 -1.73 -4.80
N ILE A 35 0.18 -1.24 -5.43
CA ILE A 35 1.05 -2.04 -6.27
C ILE A 35 2.31 -2.38 -5.49
N MET A 36 2.59 -3.67 -5.35
CA MET A 36 3.75 -4.13 -4.60
C MET A 36 4.64 -4.96 -5.49
N SER A 37 5.93 -4.63 -5.51
CA SER A 37 6.92 -5.50 -6.13
C SER A 37 7.11 -6.73 -5.24
N ARG A 38 7.68 -7.79 -5.81
CA ARG A 38 7.97 -9.00 -5.05
C ARG A 38 8.86 -8.69 -3.86
N ARG A 39 9.89 -7.87 -4.07
CA ARG A 39 10.79 -7.47 -2.98
C ARG A 39 10.06 -6.63 -1.93
N GLY A 40 9.17 -5.75 -2.36
CA GLY A 40 8.38 -4.96 -1.43
C GLY A 40 7.50 -5.83 -0.53
N GLU A 41 6.90 -6.88 -1.09
CA GLU A 41 6.11 -7.81 -0.30
C GLU A 41 6.98 -8.59 0.69
N GLU A 42 8.15 -9.04 0.26
CA GLU A 42 9.07 -9.78 1.12
C GLU A 42 9.52 -8.92 2.30
N VAL A 43 9.88 -7.66 2.03
CA VAL A 43 10.32 -6.75 3.07
C VAL A 43 9.20 -6.45 4.05
N ALA A 44 7.99 -6.20 3.56
CA ALA A 44 6.85 -5.93 4.41
C ALA A 44 6.57 -7.12 5.32
N HIS A 45 6.62 -8.32 4.77
CA HIS A 45 6.41 -9.54 5.55
C HIS A 45 7.52 -9.72 6.59
N TYR A 46 8.76 -9.51 6.20
CA TYR A 46 9.91 -9.64 7.09
C TYR A 46 9.86 -8.66 8.25
N GLU A 47 9.43 -7.43 7.98
CA GLU A 47 9.35 -6.39 9.00
C GLU A 47 8.04 -6.43 9.79
N GLY A 48 7.14 -7.34 9.46
CA GLY A 48 5.86 -7.47 10.16
C GLY A 48 4.92 -6.30 9.92
N ILE A 49 4.99 -5.69 8.75
CA ILE A 49 4.13 -4.56 8.41
C ILE A 49 2.83 -5.06 7.77
N ASP A 50 1.71 -4.75 8.40
CA ASP A 50 0.39 -5.06 7.87
C ASP A 50 -0.23 -3.82 7.27
N PHE A 51 -0.76 -3.95 6.07
CA PHE A 51 -1.46 -2.85 5.42
C PHE A 51 -2.94 -2.86 5.80
N PRO A 52 -3.58 -1.67 5.86
CA PRO A 52 -4.99 -1.61 6.24
C PRO A 52 -5.87 -2.39 5.26
N CYS A 53 -6.92 -2.99 5.78
CA CYS A 53 -7.95 -3.64 4.98
C CYS A 53 -9.11 -2.69 4.79
N ASP A 54 -9.39 -2.32 3.54
CA ASP A 54 -10.49 -1.42 3.23
C ASP A 54 -11.01 -1.78 1.84
N PRO A 55 -12.33 -1.77 1.61
CA PRO A 55 -12.88 -2.09 0.28
C PRO A 55 -12.37 -1.19 -0.84
N ARG A 56 -11.87 -0.01 -0.51
CA ARG A 56 -11.32 0.91 -1.50
C ARG A 56 -9.94 0.52 -1.99
N ILE A 57 -9.24 -0.36 -1.26
CA ILE A 57 -7.88 -0.77 -1.60
C ILE A 57 -7.91 -2.04 -2.43
N ILE A 58 -7.31 -1.97 -3.63
CA ILE A 58 -7.13 -3.13 -4.50
C ILE A 58 -5.63 -3.40 -4.58
N ARG A 59 -5.24 -4.62 -4.26
CA ARG A 59 -3.82 -4.99 -4.22
C ARG A 59 -3.40 -5.68 -5.51
N TYR A 60 -2.26 -5.25 -6.03
CA TYR A 60 -1.65 -5.85 -7.21
C TYR A 60 -0.22 -6.26 -6.88
N SER A 61 0.19 -7.42 -7.35
CA SER A 61 1.57 -7.91 -7.21
C SER A 61 2.25 -7.88 -8.55
N VAL A 62 3.47 -7.35 -8.60
CA VAL A 62 4.30 -7.33 -9.80
C VAL A 62 5.67 -7.88 -9.46
N ASP A 63 6.21 -8.67 -10.36
CA ASP A 63 7.55 -9.25 -10.19
C ASP A 63 8.64 -8.29 -10.59
#